data_24e979b3cd51d77cc16ed60d51f64a70
#
_entry.id   24e979b3cd51d77cc16ed60d51f64a70
#
_cell.length_a   1.000
_cell.length_b   1.000
_cell.length_c   1.000
_cell.angle_alpha   90.00
_cell.angle_beta   90.00
_cell.angle_gamma   90.00
#
_symmetry.space_group_name_H-M   'P 1'
#
loop_
_entity.id
_entity.type
_entity.pdbx_description
1 polymer ?
#
loop_
_entity_poly.entity_id
_entity_poly.type
_entity_poly.pdbx_seq_one_letter_code
_entity_poly.pdbx_strand_id
1 'polypeptide(L)'
;RNGLDIVRAIGGRPIHPASSIPGGITTELSDETQADLLAKAKENVELAQATLDLAKPVFAEKLDLVQTLGNFGDTRHCGLVKDGVWDVYDGNVRIKSKDGSKIEYEYNNLEYQDIVAEHVKPYSWLKFPYIKELGYPEGIYRVAPLSRLNVADKMPDQAPLAQAAFEEFREKFGYAQQPLLFHWARIIEMLAAAECAADGLDQDLSGEKVPEPQEKVAGEGAGIVEAARGTLIHHYK
;
A
#
# COMPACT_ATOMS: atom_id res chain seq x y z
N ARG A 1 -19.26 0.12 -3.76
CA ARG A 1 -20.20 0.72 -2.80
C ARG A 1 -19.82 0.33 -1.37
N ASN A 2 -19.71 -0.95 -1.04
CA ASN A 2 -19.41 -1.44 0.31
C ASN A 2 -18.17 -0.81 0.95
N GLY A 3 -17.06 -0.71 0.21
CA GLY A 3 -15.83 -0.07 0.71
C GLY A 3 -16.04 1.41 1.08
N LEU A 4 -16.84 2.15 0.33
CA LEU A 4 -17.18 3.54 0.68
C LEU A 4 -18.07 3.64 1.93
N ASP A 5 -18.91 2.64 2.18
CA ASP A 5 -19.73 2.59 3.39
C ASP A 5 -18.85 2.34 4.62
N ILE A 6 -17.85 1.44 4.51
CA ILE A 6 -16.83 1.22 5.55
C ILE A 6 -16.04 2.52 5.81
N VAL A 7 -15.52 3.15 4.76
CA VAL A 7 -14.78 4.42 4.90
C VAL A 7 -15.64 5.51 5.53
N ARG A 8 -16.93 5.59 5.17
CA ARG A 8 -17.86 6.58 5.74
C ARG A 8 -18.08 6.35 7.24
N ALA A 9 -18.30 5.10 7.64
CA ALA A 9 -18.58 4.77 9.03
C ALA A 9 -17.35 5.05 9.93
N ILE A 10 -16.15 4.69 9.50
CA ILE A 10 -14.92 4.88 10.27
C ILE A 10 -14.38 6.31 10.12
N GLY A 11 -14.41 6.85 8.90
CA GLY A 11 -13.82 8.14 8.56
C GLY A 11 -14.76 9.34 8.66
N GLY A 12 -16.03 9.12 9.02
CA GLY A 12 -17.06 10.16 9.08
C GLY A 12 -17.62 10.57 7.72
N ARG A 13 -16.88 10.37 6.63
CA ARG A 13 -17.30 10.64 5.24
C ARG A 13 -16.54 9.75 4.25
N PRO A 14 -17.14 9.45 3.08
CA PRO A 14 -16.57 8.47 2.14
C PRO A 14 -15.39 9.02 1.33
N ILE A 15 -15.29 10.35 1.23
CA ILE A 15 -14.21 11.04 0.51
C ILE A 15 -13.60 12.05 1.48
N HIS A 16 -12.27 12.07 1.54
CA HIS A 16 -11.52 12.86 2.51
C HIS A 16 -11.95 12.59 3.97
N PRO A 17 -11.73 11.38 4.50
CA PRO A 17 -12.01 11.06 5.90
C PRO A 17 -11.39 12.08 6.83
N ALA A 18 -12.10 12.46 7.90
CA ALA A 18 -11.67 13.53 8.81
C ALA A 18 -11.78 13.13 10.28
N SER A 19 -11.97 11.85 10.57
CA SER A 19 -12.11 11.35 11.94
C SER A 19 -10.77 10.98 12.60
N SER A 20 -9.66 11.01 11.86
CA SER A 20 -8.34 10.71 12.42
C SER A 20 -7.86 11.85 13.33
N ILE A 21 -7.43 11.49 14.54
CA ILE A 21 -6.80 12.39 15.53
C ILE A 21 -5.53 11.72 16.06
N PRO A 22 -4.61 12.46 16.70
CA PRO A 22 -3.48 11.83 17.38
C PRO A 22 -3.96 10.78 18.39
N GLY A 23 -3.52 9.54 18.20
CA GLY A 23 -3.88 8.41 19.06
C GLY A 23 -5.08 7.59 18.59
N GLY A 24 -5.78 7.95 17.50
CA GLY A 24 -6.89 7.13 17.00
C GLY A 24 -7.90 7.87 16.13
N ILE A 25 -9.18 7.56 16.31
CA ILE A 25 -10.30 8.14 15.56
C ILE A 25 -11.36 8.72 16.51
N THR A 26 -12.16 9.66 15.99
CA THR A 26 -13.19 10.36 16.79
C THR A 26 -14.57 9.66 16.77
N THR A 27 -14.70 8.51 16.11
CA THR A 27 -16.00 7.84 15.92
C THR A 27 -15.94 6.45 16.52
N GLU A 28 -16.87 6.15 17.40
CA GLU A 28 -17.12 4.79 17.88
C GLU A 28 -18.02 4.03 16.89
N LEU A 29 -17.78 2.74 16.74
CA LEU A 29 -18.68 1.84 16.00
C LEU A 29 -19.66 1.18 17.00
N SER A 30 -20.96 1.28 16.72
CA SER A 30 -21.94 0.46 17.45
C SER A 30 -21.86 -0.99 16.96
N ASP A 31 -22.24 -1.94 17.80
CA ASP A 31 -22.28 -3.37 17.45
C ASP A 31 -23.10 -3.64 16.17
N GLU A 32 -24.25 -2.94 16.02
CA GLU A 32 -25.09 -3.05 14.82
C GLU A 32 -24.36 -2.55 13.57
N THR A 33 -23.67 -1.41 13.68
CA THR A 33 -22.87 -0.87 12.56
C THR A 33 -21.72 -1.78 12.22
N GLN A 34 -21.00 -2.28 13.23
CA GLN A 34 -19.90 -3.21 13.04
C GLN A 34 -20.35 -4.49 12.33
N ALA A 35 -21.48 -5.07 12.72
CA ALA A 35 -22.02 -6.27 12.09
C ALA A 35 -22.41 -6.04 10.61
N ASP A 36 -23.03 -4.90 10.28
CA ASP A 36 -23.37 -4.52 8.89
C ASP A 36 -22.08 -4.33 8.05
N LEU A 37 -21.08 -3.66 8.61
CA LEU A 37 -19.80 -3.45 7.93
C LEU A 37 -19.03 -4.75 7.72
N LEU A 38 -19.05 -5.67 8.68
CA LEU A 38 -18.44 -6.99 8.57
C LEU A 38 -19.08 -7.80 7.44
N ALA A 39 -20.41 -7.80 7.34
CA ALA A 39 -21.09 -8.47 6.23
C ALA A 39 -20.65 -7.90 4.86
N LYS A 40 -20.55 -6.57 4.75
CA LYS A 40 -20.07 -5.89 3.54
C LYS A 40 -18.60 -6.17 3.24
N ALA A 41 -17.76 -6.28 4.27
CA ALA A 41 -16.34 -6.62 4.12
C ALA A 41 -16.18 -8.07 3.60
N LYS A 42 -16.93 -9.02 4.12
CA LYS A 42 -16.96 -10.41 3.62
C LYS A 42 -17.41 -10.49 2.15
N GLU A 43 -18.45 -9.75 1.78
CA GLU A 43 -18.85 -9.62 0.36
C GLU A 43 -17.74 -9.02 -0.52
N ASN A 44 -16.99 -8.04 -0.01
CA ASN A 44 -15.87 -7.46 -0.73
C ASN A 44 -14.74 -8.47 -0.99
N VAL A 45 -14.50 -9.42 -0.09
CA VAL A 45 -13.52 -10.52 -0.31
C VAL A 45 -13.96 -11.38 -1.50
N GLU A 46 -15.25 -11.78 -1.55
CA GLU A 46 -15.78 -12.57 -2.66
C GLU A 46 -15.68 -11.81 -4.00
N LEU A 47 -16.02 -10.52 -4.02
CA LEU A 47 -15.93 -9.67 -5.21
C LEU A 47 -14.47 -9.45 -5.65
N ALA A 48 -13.54 -9.31 -4.71
CA ALA A 48 -12.13 -9.16 -5.02
C ALA A 48 -11.55 -10.46 -5.62
N GLN A 49 -11.91 -11.62 -5.05
CA GLN A 49 -11.53 -12.92 -5.60
C GLN A 49 -12.10 -13.11 -7.01
N ALA A 50 -13.38 -12.83 -7.21
CA ALA A 50 -14.01 -12.91 -8.53
C ALA A 50 -13.34 -11.97 -9.56
N THR A 51 -12.89 -10.79 -9.12
CA THR A 51 -12.13 -9.85 -9.97
C THR A 51 -10.79 -10.44 -10.37
N LEU A 52 -10.09 -11.09 -9.45
CA LEU A 52 -8.82 -11.77 -9.74
C LEU A 52 -9.02 -12.91 -10.75
N ASP A 53 -10.05 -13.73 -10.54
CA ASP A 53 -10.37 -14.86 -11.42
C ASP A 53 -10.76 -14.40 -12.83
N LEU A 54 -11.45 -13.26 -12.96
CA LEU A 54 -11.75 -12.62 -14.23
C LEU A 54 -10.50 -12.04 -14.91
N ALA A 55 -9.57 -11.47 -14.14
CA ALA A 55 -8.37 -10.83 -14.67
C ALA A 55 -7.35 -11.85 -15.21
N LYS A 56 -7.16 -12.98 -14.52
CA LYS A 56 -6.15 -14.00 -14.89
C LYS A 56 -6.21 -14.44 -16.36
N PRO A 57 -7.35 -14.85 -16.92
CA PRO A 57 -7.43 -15.25 -18.35
C PRO A 57 -7.15 -14.09 -19.30
N VAL A 58 -7.56 -12.84 -18.95
CA VAL A 58 -7.26 -11.66 -19.77
C VAL A 58 -5.76 -11.40 -19.86
N PHE A 59 -5.05 -11.49 -18.74
CA PHE A 59 -3.60 -11.37 -18.71
C PHE A 59 -2.90 -12.52 -19.45
N ALA A 60 -3.43 -13.74 -19.36
CA ALA A 60 -2.88 -14.88 -20.07
C ALA A 60 -3.05 -14.73 -21.58
N GLU A 61 -4.20 -14.25 -22.06
CA GLU A 61 -4.45 -14.00 -23.49
C GLU A 61 -3.55 -12.88 -24.05
N LYS A 62 -3.23 -11.86 -23.24
CA LYS A 62 -2.46 -10.68 -23.66
C LYS A 62 -1.02 -10.70 -23.14
N LEU A 63 -0.46 -11.86 -22.87
CA LEU A 63 0.84 -11.97 -22.19
C LEU A 63 1.96 -11.24 -22.94
N ASP A 64 2.02 -11.34 -24.27
CA ASP A 64 3.03 -10.63 -25.09
C ASP A 64 2.93 -9.11 -24.91
N LEU A 65 1.70 -8.58 -24.87
CA LEU A 65 1.46 -7.15 -24.61
C LEU A 65 1.90 -6.77 -23.21
N VAL A 66 1.58 -7.60 -22.22
CA VAL A 66 1.97 -7.38 -20.81
C VAL A 66 3.49 -7.32 -20.67
N GLN A 67 4.22 -8.14 -21.42
CA GLN A 67 5.68 -8.18 -21.34
C GLN A 67 6.37 -7.02 -22.05
N THR A 68 5.76 -6.42 -23.05
CA THR A 68 6.43 -5.47 -23.95
C THR A 68 5.94 -4.03 -23.79
N LEU A 69 4.65 -3.81 -23.54
CA LEU A 69 4.07 -2.46 -23.54
C LEU A 69 4.56 -1.61 -22.37
N GLY A 70 5.10 -0.44 -22.71
CA GLY A 70 5.51 0.57 -21.73
C GLY A 70 6.76 0.19 -20.93
N ASN A 71 7.45 -0.88 -21.32
CA ASN A 71 8.69 -1.27 -20.66
C ASN A 71 9.80 -0.25 -20.98
N PHE A 72 10.33 0.40 -19.94
CA PHE A 72 11.39 1.41 -20.03
C PHE A 72 12.67 0.97 -19.28
N GLY A 73 12.80 -0.33 -19.03
CA GLY A 73 13.95 -0.94 -18.35
C GLY A 73 13.73 -1.17 -16.86
N ASP A 74 14.72 -1.78 -16.26
CA ASP A 74 14.66 -2.20 -14.86
C ASP A 74 14.99 -1.03 -13.93
N THR A 75 14.18 -0.89 -12.90
CA THR A 75 14.37 0.10 -11.85
C THR A 75 14.32 -0.56 -10.48
N ARG A 76 14.76 0.16 -9.47
CA ARG A 76 14.51 -0.18 -8.08
C ARG A 76 13.02 -0.11 -7.79
N HIS A 77 12.58 -0.89 -6.81
CA HIS A 77 11.23 -0.84 -6.28
C HIS A 77 11.26 -0.42 -4.83
N CYS A 78 10.31 0.45 -4.46
CA CYS A 78 10.17 1.03 -3.13
C CYS A 78 8.75 0.79 -2.61
N GLY A 79 8.62 0.42 -1.34
CA GLY A 79 7.34 0.22 -0.68
C GLY A 79 7.50 -0.03 0.81
N LEU A 80 6.40 0.09 1.54
CA LEU A 80 6.35 -0.13 2.99
C LEU A 80 6.24 -1.61 3.31
N VAL A 81 6.97 -2.04 4.33
CA VAL A 81 6.90 -3.39 4.88
C VAL A 81 7.04 -3.36 6.40
N LYS A 82 6.31 -4.22 7.09
CA LYS A 82 6.46 -4.45 8.53
C LYS A 82 7.06 -5.84 8.74
N ASP A 83 8.30 -5.89 9.17
CA ASP A 83 9.04 -7.16 9.35
C ASP A 83 9.02 -8.06 8.09
N GLY A 84 9.13 -7.43 6.92
CA GLY A 84 9.06 -8.11 5.62
C GLY A 84 7.64 -8.39 5.10
N VAL A 85 6.62 -8.21 5.91
CA VAL A 85 5.21 -8.36 5.52
C VAL A 85 4.74 -7.13 4.78
N TRP A 86 3.95 -7.30 3.71
CA TRP A 86 3.26 -6.21 3.04
C TRP A 86 2.41 -5.42 4.04
N ASP A 87 2.61 -4.12 4.07
CA ASP A 87 1.82 -3.21 4.90
C ASP A 87 1.58 -1.89 4.15
N VAL A 88 0.54 -1.15 4.53
CA VAL A 88 0.21 0.15 3.94
C VAL A 88 0.25 1.29 4.96
N TYR A 89 0.37 0.97 6.22
CA TYR A 89 0.24 1.93 7.31
C TYR A 89 1.45 1.96 8.25
N ASP A 90 2.03 0.82 8.59
CA ASP A 90 3.08 0.70 9.60
C ASP A 90 4.33 -0.03 9.05
N GLY A 91 5.49 0.19 9.66
CA GLY A 91 6.74 -0.46 9.28
C GLY A 91 7.78 0.47 8.69
N ASN A 92 8.67 -0.08 7.88
CA ASN A 92 9.78 0.62 7.23
C ASN A 92 9.58 0.69 5.72
N VAL A 93 10.05 1.76 5.11
CA VAL A 93 10.19 1.83 3.67
C VAL A 93 11.39 1.01 3.24
N ARG A 94 11.15 0.01 2.39
CA ARG A 94 12.19 -0.84 1.83
C ARG A 94 12.40 -0.53 0.36
N ILE A 95 13.67 -0.40 -0.05
CA ILE A 95 14.06 -0.27 -1.46
C ILE A 95 14.92 -1.47 -1.82
N LYS A 96 14.47 -2.24 -2.83
CA LYS A 96 15.25 -3.35 -3.40
C LYS A 96 15.98 -2.92 -4.68
N SER A 97 17.12 -3.54 -4.94
CA SER A 97 17.92 -3.38 -6.16
C SER A 97 17.11 -3.64 -7.43
N LYS A 98 17.62 -3.20 -8.59
CA LYS A 98 16.96 -3.35 -9.89
C LYS A 98 16.62 -4.80 -10.23
N ASP A 99 17.43 -5.75 -9.78
CA ASP A 99 17.23 -7.19 -9.96
C ASP A 99 16.50 -7.88 -8.80
N GLY A 100 16.17 -7.14 -7.73
CA GLY A 100 15.50 -7.65 -6.55
C GLY A 100 16.36 -8.48 -5.59
N SER A 101 17.64 -8.66 -5.89
CA SER A 101 18.54 -9.55 -5.13
C SER A 101 18.95 -8.99 -3.77
N LYS A 102 18.88 -7.67 -3.58
CA LYS A 102 19.34 -6.98 -2.37
C LYS A 102 18.30 -5.98 -1.87
N ILE A 103 18.19 -5.87 -0.56
CA ILE A 103 17.64 -4.70 0.12
C ILE A 103 18.77 -3.67 0.14
N GLU A 104 18.64 -2.59 -0.64
CA GLU A 104 19.65 -1.55 -0.70
C GLU A 104 19.44 -0.53 0.42
N TYR A 105 18.19 -0.21 0.72
CA TYR A 105 17.81 0.74 1.77
C TYR A 105 16.58 0.24 2.52
N GLU A 106 16.59 0.47 3.83
CA GLU A 106 15.42 0.33 4.69
C GLU A 106 15.46 1.46 5.71
N TYR A 107 14.37 2.24 5.83
CA TYR A 107 14.34 3.43 6.66
C TYR A 107 12.92 3.75 7.14
N ASN A 108 12.82 4.55 8.19
CA ASN A 108 11.54 4.99 8.75
C ASN A 108 11.57 6.49 9.07
N ASN A 109 10.39 7.10 9.17
CA ASN A 109 10.15 8.46 9.65
C ASN A 109 11.16 9.49 9.09
N LEU A 110 11.88 10.19 9.96
CA LEU A 110 12.80 11.28 9.60
C LEU A 110 14.04 10.81 8.82
N GLU A 111 14.40 9.53 8.89
CA GLU A 111 15.55 8.97 8.17
C GLU A 111 15.43 9.12 6.64
N TYR A 112 14.20 9.28 6.12
CA TYR A 112 13.99 9.50 4.69
C TYR A 112 14.81 10.67 4.14
N GLN A 113 15.10 11.68 4.94
CA GLN A 113 15.85 12.88 4.54
C GLN A 113 17.30 12.56 4.13
N ASP A 114 17.86 11.48 4.67
CA ASP A 114 19.22 11.04 4.33
C ASP A 114 19.24 10.18 3.06
N ILE A 115 18.11 9.52 2.75
CA ILE A 115 18.00 8.56 1.65
C ILE A 115 17.41 9.20 0.40
N VAL A 116 16.36 10.04 0.53
CA VAL A 116 15.59 10.57 -0.59
C VAL A 116 15.90 12.04 -0.84
N ALA A 117 16.13 12.38 -2.09
CA ALA A 117 16.19 13.75 -2.59
C ALA A 117 15.19 13.94 -3.74
N GLU A 118 14.88 15.18 -4.07
CA GLU A 118 13.94 15.54 -5.12
C GLU A 118 14.63 16.35 -6.22
N HIS A 119 14.49 15.90 -7.47
CA HIS A 119 14.96 16.61 -8.64
C HIS A 119 13.84 17.48 -9.23
N VAL A 120 14.13 18.72 -9.59
CA VAL A 120 13.18 19.69 -10.14
C VAL A 120 13.43 19.87 -11.63
N LYS A 121 12.35 19.93 -12.41
CA LYS A 121 12.37 20.27 -13.84
C LYS A 121 11.56 21.54 -14.10
N PRO A 122 12.03 22.46 -14.96
CA PRO A 122 11.38 23.75 -15.19
C PRO A 122 10.01 23.63 -15.86
N TYR A 123 9.69 22.50 -16.46
CA TYR A 123 8.42 22.23 -17.14
C TYR A 123 7.38 21.48 -16.26
N SER A 124 7.72 21.14 -15.02
CA SER A 124 6.85 20.31 -14.17
C SER A 124 6.70 20.90 -12.77
N TRP A 125 5.47 20.94 -12.27
CA TRP A 125 5.16 21.20 -10.86
C TRP A 125 5.49 20.01 -9.96
N LEU A 126 5.53 18.80 -10.55
CA LEU A 126 5.90 17.58 -9.82
C LEU A 126 7.41 17.54 -9.68
N LYS A 127 7.85 17.17 -8.50
CA LYS A 127 9.24 16.84 -8.21
C LYS A 127 9.47 15.36 -8.46
N PHE A 128 10.69 14.99 -8.74
CA PHE A 128 11.10 13.64 -9.09
C PHE A 128 11.97 13.08 -7.97
N PRO A 129 11.41 12.27 -7.04
CA PRO A 129 12.18 11.69 -5.97
C PRO A 129 13.17 10.65 -6.50
N TYR A 130 14.35 10.61 -5.88
CA TYR A 130 15.42 9.67 -6.21
C TYR A 130 16.28 9.38 -4.98
N ILE A 131 17.05 8.29 -5.03
CA ILE A 131 18.00 7.94 -3.99
C ILE A 131 19.18 8.90 -4.05
N LYS A 132 19.35 9.66 -2.99
CA LYS A 132 20.29 10.79 -2.88
C LYS A 132 21.73 10.40 -3.18
N GLU A 133 22.20 9.28 -2.62
CA GLU A 133 23.54 8.76 -2.80
C GLU A 133 23.87 8.44 -4.28
N LEU A 134 22.88 7.92 -5.00
CA LEU A 134 23.05 7.51 -6.40
C LEU A 134 22.89 8.66 -7.39
N GLY A 135 22.29 9.77 -6.96
CA GLY A 135 22.03 10.91 -7.82
C GLY A 135 20.92 10.66 -8.85
N TYR A 136 20.47 11.74 -9.51
CA TYR A 136 19.48 11.67 -10.59
C TYR A 136 20.20 11.59 -11.96
N PRO A 137 19.79 10.72 -12.90
CA PRO A 137 18.61 9.82 -12.86
C PRO A 137 18.88 8.40 -12.34
N GLU A 138 20.09 8.03 -11.96
CA GLU A 138 20.43 6.66 -11.59
C GLU A 138 19.68 6.18 -10.32
N GLY A 139 19.40 7.10 -9.40
CA GLY A 139 18.70 6.83 -8.15
C GLY A 139 17.18 6.74 -8.28
N ILE A 140 16.58 6.75 -9.48
CA ILE A 140 15.13 6.61 -9.64
C ILE A 140 14.64 5.25 -9.17
N TYR A 141 13.42 5.22 -8.64
CA TYR A 141 12.75 4.01 -8.20
C TYR A 141 11.25 4.05 -8.53
N ARG A 142 10.63 2.89 -8.59
CA ARG A 142 9.18 2.74 -8.72
C ARG A 142 8.54 2.59 -7.35
N VAL A 143 7.30 3.01 -7.26
CA VAL A 143 6.40 2.87 -6.11
C VAL A 143 5.08 2.24 -6.54
N ALA A 144 4.10 2.12 -5.66
CA ALA A 144 2.75 1.61 -5.93
C ALA A 144 2.65 0.06 -5.98
N PRO A 145 1.50 -0.54 -6.40
CA PRO A 145 1.19 -1.95 -6.16
C PRO A 145 2.30 -2.94 -6.53
N LEU A 146 2.83 -2.86 -7.74
CA LEU A 146 3.87 -3.78 -8.18
C LEU A 146 5.12 -3.67 -7.32
N SER A 147 5.46 -2.44 -6.92
CA SER A 147 6.64 -2.19 -6.09
C SER A 147 6.45 -2.75 -4.69
N ARG A 148 5.28 -2.56 -4.07
CA ARG A 148 4.98 -3.14 -2.76
C ARG A 148 5.03 -4.66 -2.78
N LEU A 149 4.48 -5.30 -3.83
CA LEU A 149 4.62 -6.76 -3.99
C LEU A 149 6.08 -7.19 -4.18
N ASN A 150 6.88 -6.41 -4.92
CA ASN A 150 8.28 -6.73 -5.15
C ASN A 150 9.14 -6.59 -3.89
N VAL A 151 8.86 -5.64 -3.01
CA VAL A 151 9.66 -5.41 -1.80
C VAL A 151 9.21 -6.28 -0.63
N ALA A 152 7.92 -6.65 -0.55
CA ALA A 152 7.40 -7.53 0.50
C ALA A 152 7.93 -8.96 0.33
N ASP A 153 8.06 -9.67 1.42
CA ASP A 153 8.43 -11.08 1.43
C ASP A 153 7.18 -11.97 1.49
N LYS A 154 6.11 -11.51 2.14
CA LYS A 154 4.80 -12.18 2.23
C LYS A 154 3.66 -11.18 2.42
N MET A 155 2.41 -11.64 2.24
CA MET A 155 1.19 -10.94 2.62
C MET A 155 0.91 -11.11 4.12
N PRO A 156 0.02 -10.29 4.72
CA PRO A 156 -0.40 -10.46 6.11
C PRO A 156 -1.03 -11.84 6.35
N ASP A 157 -0.83 -12.37 7.55
CA ASP A 157 -1.38 -13.68 7.93
C ASP A 157 -2.93 -13.68 7.91
N GLN A 158 -3.57 -12.52 8.06
CA GLN A 158 -5.01 -12.30 7.93
C GLN A 158 -5.52 -12.33 6.48
N ALA A 159 -4.62 -12.40 5.49
CA ALA A 159 -4.97 -12.36 4.07
C ALA A 159 -4.50 -13.63 3.30
N PRO A 160 -4.99 -14.83 3.66
CA PRO A 160 -4.54 -16.08 3.07
C PRO A 160 -4.85 -16.23 1.58
N LEU A 161 -5.96 -15.68 1.07
CA LEU A 161 -6.27 -15.71 -0.35
C LEU A 161 -5.33 -14.80 -1.13
N ALA A 162 -5.04 -13.62 -0.60
CA ALA A 162 -4.06 -12.72 -1.20
C ALA A 162 -2.64 -13.30 -1.13
N GLN A 163 -2.28 -14.03 -0.07
CA GLN A 163 -1.01 -14.75 0.01
C GLN A 163 -0.88 -15.78 -1.10
N ALA A 164 -1.89 -16.61 -1.33
CA ALA A 164 -1.89 -17.58 -2.42
C ALA A 164 -1.77 -16.91 -3.80
N ALA A 165 -2.49 -15.80 -3.99
CA ALA A 165 -2.40 -15.02 -5.24
C ALA A 165 -1.03 -14.34 -5.44
N PHE A 166 -0.39 -13.92 -4.35
CA PHE A 166 0.96 -13.36 -4.35
C PHE A 166 2.01 -14.42 -4.72
N GLU A 167 1.91 -15.62 -4.17
CA GLU A 167 2.80 -16.74 -4.50
C GLU A 167 2.67 -17.14 -5.97
N GLU A 168 1.44 -17.28 -6.50
CA GLU A 168 1.18 -17.53 -7.93
C GLU A 168 1.78 -16.43 -8.81
N PHE A 169 1.63 -15.17 -8.41
CA PHE A 169 2.22 -14.03 -9.11
C PHE A 169 3.74 -14.11 -9.14
N ARG A 170 4.36 -14.41 -7.98
CA ARG A 170 5.82 -14.55 -7.84
C ARG A 170 6.37 -15.75 -8.63
N GLU A 171 5.67 -16.88 -8.63
CA GLU A 171 6.06 -18.05 -9.43
C GLU A 171 6.06 -17.72 -10.92
N LYS A 172 5.05 -16.96 -11.38
CA LYS A 172 4.86 -16.67 -12.81
C LYS A 172 5.78 -15.57 -13.34
N PHE A 173 6.04 -14.53 -12.56
CA PHE A 173 6.71 -13.32 -13.03
C PHE A 173 8.00 -12.98 -12.27
N GLY A 174 8.29 -13.66 -11.18
CA GLY A 174 9.46 -13.39 -10.34
C GLY A 174 9.46 -11.97 -9.76
N TYR A 175 10.59 -11.30 -9.87
CA TYR A 175 10.75 -9.87 -9.55
C TYR A 175 10.35 -9.06 -10.79
N ALA A 176 9.09 -8.65 -10.82
CA ALA A 176 8.45 -8.14 -12.02
C ALA A 176 8.78 -6.67 -12.29
N GLN A 177 9.12 -6.36 -13.55
CA GLN A 177 9.42 -5.00 -14.00
C GLN A 177 8.40 -4.44 -15.01
N GLN A 178 7.51 -5.27 -15.52
CA GLN A 178 6.58 -4.90 -16.60
C GLN A 178 5.46 -3.99 -16.08
N PRO A 179 5.26 -2.81 -16.67
CA PRO A 179 4.29 -1.84 -16.17
C PRO A 179 2.85 -2.32 -16.12
N LEU A 180 2.40 -3.17 -17.07
CA LEU A 180 1.02 -3.67 -17.05
C LEU A 180 0.75 -4.62 -15.87
N LEU A 181 1.78 -5.20 -15.27
CA LEU A 181 1.63 -6.03 -14.06
C LEU A 181 1.24 -5.24 -12.81
N PHE A 182 1.34 -3.90 -12.84
CA PHE A 182 0.75 -3.05 -11.80
C PHE A 182 -0.76 -3.29 -11.62
N HIS A 183 -1.47 -3.65 -12.68
CA HIS A 183 -2.90 -3.94 -12.60
C HIS A 183 -3.17 -5.25 -11.87
N TRP A 184 -2.41 -6.32 -12.17
CA TRP A 184 -2.53 -7.58 -11.45
C TRP A 184 -2.15 -7.41 -9.97
N ALA A 185 -1.02 -6.76 -9.70
CA ALA A 185 -0.59 -6.46 -8.35
C ALA A 185 -1.65 -5.69 -7.56
N ARG A 186 -2.32 -4.72 -8.17
CA ARG A 186 -3.41 -3.95 -7.54
C ARG A 186 -4.62 -4.83 -7.17
N ILE A 187 -4.93 -5.84 -7.97
CA ILE A 187 -6.03 -6.77 -7.66
C ILE A 187 -5.65 -7.64 -6.46
N ILE A 188 -4.39 -8.09 -6.37
CA ILE A 188 -3.89 -8.83 -5.20
C ILE A 188 -3.97 -7.96 -3.94
N GLU A 189 -3.53 -6.70 -4.01
CA GLU A 189 -3.64 -5.78 -2.88
C GLU A 189 -5.09 -5.46 -2.50
N MET A 190 -5.98 -5.38 -3.48
CA MET A 190 -7.42 -5.19 -3.23
C MET A 190 -7.99 -6.37 -2.45
N LEU A 191 -7.58 -7.60 -2.79
CA LEU A 191 -7.96 -8.81 -2.07
C LEU A 191 -7.39 -8.80 -0.65
N ALA A 192 -6.08 -8.49 -0.48
CA ALA A 192 -5.46 -8.36 0.83
C ALA A 192 -6.18 -7.33 1.71
N ALA A 193 -6.46 -6.15 1.16
CA ALA A 193 -7.17 -5.10 1.89
C ALA A 193 -8.60 -5.52 2.29
N ALA A 194 -9.29 -6.28 1.44
CA ALA A 194 -10.63 -6.80 1.75
C ALA A 194 -10.59 -7.84 2.88
N GLU A 195 -9.62 -8.77 2.84
CA GLU A 195 -9.42 -9.78 3.89
C GLU A 195 -9.04 -9.12 5.23
N CYS A 196 -8.07 -8.21 5.23
CA CYS A 196 -7.67 -7.46 6.42
C CYS A 196 -8.81 -6.61 7.00
N ALA A 197 -9.65 -6.02 6.14
CA ALA A 197 -10.81 -5.27 6.61
C ALA A 197 -11.87 -6.17 7.24
N ALA A 198 -12.09 -7.37 6.69
CA ALA A 198 -12.99 -8.35 7.26
C ALA A 198 -12.47 -8.88 8.61
N ASP A 199 -11.18 -9.20 8.69
CA ASP A 199 -10.55 -9.62 9.94
C ASP A 199 -10.63 -8.55 11.03
N GLY A 200 -10.27 -7.30 10.70
CA GLY A 200 -10.32 -6.19 11.66
C GLY A 200 -11.75 -5.88 12.15
N LEU A 201 -12.77 -6.06 11.31
CA LEU A 201 -14.17 -5.88 11.70
C LEU A 201 -14.77 -7.10 12.46
N ASP A 202 -14.10 -8.25 12.42
CA ASP A 202 -14.50 -9.46 13.18
C ASP A 202 -13.90 -9.48 14.59
N GLN A 203 -13.03 -8.51 14.94
CA GLN A 203 -12.45 -8.36 16.26
C GLN A 203 -13.49 -7.78 17.25
N ASP A 204 -13.30 -8.08 18.54
CA ASP A 204 -14.05 -7.41 19.61
C ASP A 204 -13.55 -5.96 19.77
N LEU A 205 -14.32 -5.01 19.27
CA LEU A 205 -14.06 -3.57 19.39
C LEU A 205 -14.79 -2.96 20.59
N SER A 206 -15.48 -3.74 21.40
CA SER A 206 -16.18 -3.27 22.58
C SER A 206 -15.19 -2.75 23.62
N GLY A 207 -15.45 -1.55 24.15
CA GLY A 207 -14.60 -0.93 25.17
C GLY A 207 -13.42 -0.12 24.62
N GLU A 208 -13.18 -0.09 23.31
CA GLU A 208 -12.29 0.87 22.69
C GLU A 208 -12.83 2.29 22.90
N LYS A 209 -11.95 3.19 23.30
CA LYS A 209 -12.33 4.57 23.61
C LYS A 209 -11.75 5.52 22.59
N VAL A 210 -12.54 6.53 22.23
CA VAL A 210 -12.02 7.71 21.54
C VAL A 210 -10.92 8.34 22.39
N PRO A 211 -9.70 8.51 21.85
CA PRO A 211 -8.60 9.07 22.62
C PRO A 211 -8.88 10.53 23.00
N GLU A 212 -8.42 10.91 24.20
CA GLU A 212 -8.47 12.30 24.64
C GLU A 212 -7.58 13.18 23.74
N PRO A 213 -8.03 14.40 23.41
CA PRO A 213 -7.22 15.33 22.64
C PRO A 213 -5.87 15.60 23.30
N GLN A 214 -4.80 15.46 22.55
CA GLN A 214 -3.45 15.77 23.03
C GLN A 214 -3.17 17.28 22.95
N GLU A 215 -2.40 17.79 23.90
CA GLU A 215 -1.91 19.17 23.83
C GLU A 215 -0.98 19.33 22.61
N LYS A 216 -1.11 20.48 21.95
CA LYS A 216 -0.21 20.84 20.85
C LYS A 216 1.14 21.25 21.42
N VAL A 217 2.18 20.55 21.02
CA VAL A 217 3.57 20.85 21.35
C VAL A 217 4.34 21.19 20.08
N ALA A 218 5.32 22.10 20.22
CA ALA A 218 6.26 22.35 19.12
C ALA A 218 7.17 21.14 18.95
N GLY A 219 7.40 20.74 17.71
CA GLY A 219 8.22 19.57 17.43
C GLY A 219 8.37 19.31 15.93
N GLU A 220 9.12 18.30 15.60
CA GLU A 220 9.33 17.81 14.24
C GLU A 220 8.91 16.35 14.17
N GLY A 221 8.19 15.98 13.13
CA GLY A 221 7.74 14.61 12.94
C GLY A 221 7.48 14.29 11.47
N ALA A 222 7.72 13.04 11.10
CA ALA A 222 7.34 12.50 9.80
C ALA A 222 6.47 11.27 9.96
N GLY A 223 5.42 11.18 9.15
CA GLY A 223 4.59 9.99 9.00
C GLY A 223 4.74 9.42 7.59
N ILE A 224 4.85 8.11 7.49
CA ILE A 224 4.99 7.42 6.21
C ILE A 224 3.85 6.39 6.10
N VAL A 225 3.14 6.44 4.99
CA VAL A 225 2.07 5.48 4.67
C VAL A 225 2.09 5.16 3.18
N GLU A 226 1.46 4.07 2.78
CA GLU A 226 1.25 3.77 1.37
C GLU A 226 -0.10 4.32 0.90
N ALA A 227 -0.05 5.23 -0.05
CA ALA A 227 -1.23 5.61 -0.82
C ALA A 227 -1.44 4.66 -2.01
N ALA A 228 -2.60 4.72 -2.64
CA ALA A 228 -2.92 3.85 -3.78
C ALA A 228 -1.89 3.93 -4.93
N ARG A 229 -1.20 5.06 -5.05
CA ARG A 229 -0.21 5.33 -6.11
C ARG A 229 1.24 5.33 -5.63
N GLY A 230 1.50 5.01 -4.37
CA GLY A 230 2.85 4.84 -3.84
C GLY A 230 3.05 5.44 -2.46
N THR A 231 4.28 5.37 -2.00
CA THR A 231 4.73 5.83 -0.68
C THR A 231 4.48 7.32 -0.50
N LEU A 232 3.78 7.67 0.54
CA LEU A 232 3.45 9.05 0.92
C LEU A 232 4.17 9.39 2.22
N ILE A 233 4.97 10.46 2.18
CA ILE A 233 5.70 10.96 3.34
C ILE A 233 5.18 12.36 3.68
N HIS A 234 4.68 12.52 4.89
CA HIS A 234 4.29 13.80 5.46
C HIS A 234 5.29 14.19 6.54
N HIS A 235 5.90 15.36 6.39
CA HIS A 235 6.88 15.89 7.33
C HIS A 235 6.46 17.29 7.78
N TYR A 236 6.39 17.48 9.07
CA TYR A 236 5.95 18.73 9.72
C TYR A 236 6.96 19.19 10.76
N LYS A 237 7.08 20.53 10.87
CA LYS A 237 7.86 21.25 11.88
C LYS A 237 6.97 22.25 12.61
#